data_522f284656d7174b992da1046be7e495
#
_entry.id   522f284656d7174b992da1046be7e495
#
_cell.length_a   1.000
_cell.length_b   1.000
_cell.length_c   1.000
_cell.angle_alpha   90.00
_cell.angle_beta   90.00
_cell.angle_gamma   90.00
#
_symmetry.space_group_name_H-M   'P 1'
#
loop_
_entity.id
_entity.type
_entity.pdbx_description
1 polymer ?
#
loop_
_entity_poly.entity_id
_entity_poly.type
_entity_poly.pdbx_seq_one_letter_code
_entity_poly.pdbx_strand_id
1 'polypeptide(L)'
;FHICETVGIPMERIVLSGVNKEKCDITHAMHTYGNAGVYTIESRKHLELLEMCAKEENITIHALIRVTSGNQFGIDEEEVFDIVSKKDYYPHVRIEGIQCYSGTQKKKFSKIEKELHWLDDILTRLKETYDYDAEVLEYGPGFYIPYFENEDEVDDESLLQQFADTLATLKFQGKITL
;
A
#
# COMPACT_ATOMS: atom_id res chain seq x y z
N PHE A 1 -2.70 -16.65 -2.52
CA PHE A 1 -1.37 -17.00 -2.05
C PHE A 1 -0.92 -18.36 -2.62
N HIS A 2 -1.60 -19.48 -2.32
CA HIS A 2 -1.23 -20.83 -2.80
C HIS A 2 -1.10 -20.98 -4.33
N ILE A 3 -1.86 -20.19 -5.11
CA ILE A 3 -1.68 -20.16 -6.56
C ILE A 3 -0.30 -19.61 -6.93
N CYS A 4 0.13 -18.55 -6.28
CA CYS A 4 1.47 -17.98 -6.50
C CYS A 4 2.58 -18.97 -6.14
N GLU A 5 2.42 -19.72 -5.04
CA GLU A 5 3.33 -20.80 -4.66
C GLU A 5 3.39 -21.89 -5.74
N THR A 6 2.22 -22.35 -6.19
CA THR A 6 2.12 -23.42 -7.19
C THR A 6 2.80 -23.07 -8.52
N VAL A 7 2.73 -21.81 -8.93
CA VAL A 7 3.37 -21.33 -10.17
C VAL A 7 4.80 -20.79 -9.95
N GLY A 8 5.32 -20.89 -8.74
CA GLY A 8 6.71 -20.56 -8.41
C GLY A 8 7.03 -19.06 -8.42
N ILE A 9 6.05 -18.20 -8.06
CA ILE A 9 6.33 -16.77 -7.89
C ILE A 9 7.13 -16.57 -6.60
N PRO A 10 8.33 -15.95 -6.65
CA PRO A 10 9.12 -15.66 -5.46
C PRO A 10 8.35 -14.78 -4.48
N MET A 11 8.43 -15.08 -3.17
CA MET A 11 7.68 -14.39 -2.13
C MET A 11 8.00 -12.89 -2.07
N GLU A 12 9.22 -12.48 -2.39
CA GLU A 12 9.66 -11.08 -2.45
C GLU A 12 8.88 -10.25 -3.48
N ARG A 13 8.16 -10.92 -4.39
CA ARG A 13 7.31 -10.30 -5.40
C ARG A 13 5.83 -10.36 -5.04
N ILE A 14 5.49 -10.81 -3.84
CA ILE A 14 4.11 -10.97 -3.39
C ILE A 14 3.79 -9.92 -2.32
N VAL A 15 2.67 -9.24 -2.53
CA VAL A 15 2.03 -8.39 -1.51
C VAL A 15 0.80 -9.12 -1.00
N LEU A 16 0.78 -9.45 0.29
CA LEU A 16 -0.40 -10.03 0.93
C LEU A 16 -1.37 -8.91 1.34
N SER A 17 -2.28 -8.63 0.43
CA SER A 17 -3.34 -7.63 0.59
C SER A 17 -4.70 -8.31 0.88
N GLY A 18 -5.68 -7.53 1.32
CA GLY A 18 -7.04 -7.99 1.55
C GLY A 18 -7.51 -7.79 2.99
N VAL A 19 -8.82 -7.57 3.12
CA VAL A 19 -9.48 -7.23 4.41
C VAL A 19 -9.69 -8.43 5.33
N ASN A 20 -9.65 -9.64 4.80
CA ASN A 20 -9.80 -10.88 5.56
C ASN A 20 -8.47 -11.63 5.56
N LYS A 21 -7.57 -11.23 6.44
CA LYS A 21 -6.31 -11.94 6.69
C LYS A 21 -6.51 -12.94 7.81
N GLU A 22 -6.46 -14.22 7.46
CA GLU A 22 -6.56 -15.28 8.46
C GLU A 22 -5.19 -15.62 9.06
N LYS A 23 -5.17 -15.95 10.36
CA LYS A 23 -3.93 -16.29 11.06
C LYS A 23 -3.18 -17.43 10.37
N CYS A 24 -3.91 -18.44 9.88
CA CYS A 24 -3.28 -19.60 9.23
C CYS A 24 -2.51 -19.22 7.95
N ASP A 25 -3.04 -18.30 7.13
CA ASP A 25 -2.36 -17.85 5.91
C ASP A 25 -1.14 -17.01 6.22
N ILE A 26 -1.25 -16.10 7.20
CA ILE A 26 -0.13 -15.29 7.67
C ILE A 26 0.98 -16.17 8.25
N THR A 27 0.62 -17.09 9.15
CA THR A 27 1.59 -17.99 9.78
C THR A 27 2.26 -18.88 8.75
N HIS A 28 1.49 -19.41 7.77
CA HIS A 28 2.06 -20.20 6.67
C HIS A 28 3.09 -19.40 5.87
N ALA A 29 2.75 -18.16 5.49
CA ALA A 29 3.64 -17.29 4.73
C ALA A 29 4.93 -16.99 5.51
N MET A 30 4.82 -16.61 6.78
CA MET A 30 5.96 -16.29 7.63
C MET A 30 6.84 -17.51 7.93
N HIS A 31 6.22 -18.65 8.26
CA HIS A 31 6.93 -19.89 8.55
C HIS A 31 7.70 -20.42 7.34
N THR A 32 7.09 -20.34 6.15
CA THR A 32 7.66 -20.91 4.93
C THR A 32 8.71 -20.00 4.30
N TYR A 33 8.51 -18.68 4.36
CA TYR A 33 9.29 -17.70 3.60
C TYR A 33 10.00 -16.66 4.48
N GLY A 34 9.87 -16.77 5.80
CA GLY A 34 10.49 -15.84 6.73
C GLY A 34 9.93 -14.42 6.57
N ASN A 35 10.83 -13.45 6.41
CA ASN A 35 10.49 -12.04 6.26
C ASN A 35 10.29 -11.60 4.80
N ALA A 36 10.27 -12.53 3.85
CA ALA A 36 10.01 -12.19 2.45
C ALA A 36 8.56 -11.75 2.23
N GLY A 37 8.36 -10.91 1.21
CA GLY A 37 7.07 -10.35 0.87
C GLY A 37 6.66 -9.13 1.72
N VAL A 38 5.55 -8.52 1.33
CA VAL A 38 5.01 -7.32 1.98
C VAL A 38 3.56 -7.58 2.40
N TYR A 39 3.17 -7.06 3.54
CA TYR A 39 1.80 -7.19 4.06
C TYR A 39 1.11 -5.84 4.07
N THR A 40 -0.18 -5.77 3.68
CA THR A 40 -0.96 -4.55 3.86
C THR A 40 -1.67 -4.55 5.21
N ILE A 41 -1.59 -3.45 5.93
CA ILE A 41 -2.33 -3.19 7.17
C ILE A 41 -3.59 -2.43 6.79
N GLU A 42 -4.75 -3.08 6.91
CA GLU A 42 -6.05 -2.52 6.56
C GLU A 42 -6.95 -2.26 7.77
N SER A 43 -6.45 -2.54 8.97
CA SER A 43 -7.06 -2.22 10.27
C SER A 43 -6.03 -2.41 11.38
N ARG A 44 -6.29 -1.84 12.55
CA ARG A 44 -5.46 -2.07 13.75
C ARG A 44 -5.40 -3.56 14.13
N LYS A 45 -6.49 -4.28 13.97
CA LYS A 45 -6.52 -5.74 14.21
C LYS A 45 -5.57 -6.50 13.30
N HIS A 46 -5.41 -6.06 12.03
CA HIS A 46 -4.41 -6.65 11.14
C HIS A 46 -3.00 -6.39 11.63
N LEU A 47 -2.69 -5.17 12.07
CA LEU A 47 -1.38 -4.84 12.62
C LEU A 47 -1.07 -5.70 13.86
N GLU A 48 -2.01 -5.81 14.80
CA GLU A 48 -1.87 -6.65 16.00
C GLU A 48 -1.68 -8.14 15.65
N LEU A 49 -2.42 -8.64 14.67
CA LEU A 49 -2.30 -10.02 14.19
C LEU A 49 -0.93 -10.27 13.52
N LEU A 50 -0.47 -9.34 12.68
CA LEU A 50 0.84 -9.42 12.04
C LEU A 50 1.98 -9.40 13.07
N GLU A 51 1.92 -8.49 14.03
CA GLU A 51 2.90 -8.42 15.14
C GLU A 51 2.93 -9.73 15.93
N MET A 52 1.75 -10.26 16.28
CA MET A 52 1.66 -11.52 17.03
C MET A 52 2.30 -12.69 16.26
N CYS A 53 1.97 -12.85 14.98
CA CYS A 53 2.52 -13.93 14.15
C CYS A 53 4.03 -13.77 13.92
N ALA A 54 4.49 -12.56 13.60
CA ALA A 54 5.90 -12.28 13.38
C ALA A 54 6.74 -12.50 14.65
N LYS A 55 6.19 -12.16 15.82
CA LYS A 55 6.80 -12.45 17.12
C LYS A 55 6.88 -13.95 17.40
N GLU A 56 5.82 -14.72 17.10
CA GLU A 56 5.80 -16.17 17.25
C GLU A 56 6.91 -16.83 16.40
N GLU A 57 7.15 -16.32 15.18
CA GLU A 57 8.22 -16.80 14.27
C GLU A 57 9.59 -16.15 14.53
N ASN A 58 9.69 -15.18 15.45
CA ASN A 58 10.90 -14.44 15.78
C ASN A 58 11.54 -13.76 14.56
N ILE A 59 10.73 -13.11 13.73
CA ILE A 59 11.16 -12.37 12.52
C ILE A 59 10.63 -10.94 12.56
N THR A 60 11.17 -10.08 11.69
CA THR A 60 10.60 -8.75 11.41
C THR A 60 10.12 -8.73 9.96
N ILE A 61 8.86 -8.44 9.77
CA ILE A 61 8.21 -8.40 8.44
C ILE A 61 8.09 -6.97 7.92
N HIS A 62 7.84 -6.85 6.61
CA HIS A 62 7.63 -5.59 5.90
C HIS A 62 6.14 -5.34 5.68
N ALA A 63 5.66 -4.14 5.97
CA ALA A 63 4.26 -3.81 5.82
C ALA A 63 4.02 -2.40 5.29
N LEU A 64 2.88 -2.21 4.60
CA LEU A 64 2.37 -0.93 4.16
C LEU A 64 1.01 -0.67 4.82
N ILE A 65 0.75 0.54 5.29
CA ILE A 65 -0.58 0.93 5.78
C ILE A 65 -1.44 1.31 4.58
N ARG A 66 -2.55 0.61 4.39
CA ARG A 66 -3.53 0.99 3.37
C ARG A 66 -4.38 2.13 3.88
N VAL A 67 -4.25 3.29 3.22
CA VAL A 67 -5.04 4.48 3.51
C VAL A 67 -6.38 4.40 2.80
N THR A 68 -7.48 4.67 3.51
CA THR A 68 -8.81 4.71 2.91
C THR A 68 -9.01 5.96 2.05
N SER A 69 -9.70 5.80 0.95
CA SER A 69 -10.19 6.91 0.12
C SER A 69 -11.63 7.33 0.49
N GLY A 70 -12.09 6.97 1.68
CA GLY A 70 -13.45 7.22 2.13
C GLY A 70 -14.43 6.08 1.82
N ASN A 71 -13.92 4.92 1.39
CA ASN A 71 -14.70 3.70 1.21
C ASN A 71 -14.50 2.74 2.41
N GLN A 72 -15.04 1.53 2.31
CA GLN A 72 -14.99 0.51 3.38
C GLN A 72 -13.61 -0.13 3.57
N PHE A 73 -12.61 0.21 2.77
CA PHE A 73 -11.29 -0.42 2.78
C PHE A 73 -10.23 0.55 3.27
N GLY A 74 -9.27 0.00 4.02
CA GLY A 74 -8.15 0.75 4.55
C GLY A 74 -8.46 1.50 5.86
N ILE A 75 -7.49 2.23 6.32
CA ILE A 75 -7.45 2.94 7.60
C ILE A 75 -7.58 4.44 7.32
N ASP A 76 -8.35 5.16 8.11
CA ASP A 76 -8.46 6.61 7.97
C ASP A 76 -7.17 7.33 8.39
N GLU A 77 -7.04 8.58 7.94
CA GLU A 77 -5.82 9.36 8.14
C GLU A 77 -5.46 9.53 9.61
N GLU A 78 -6.43 9.78 10.49
CA GLU A 78 -6.21 9.95 11.92
C GLU A 78 -5.61 8.69 12.55
N GLU A 79 -6.14 7.52 12.19
CA GLU A 79 -5.62 6.25 12.68
C GLU A 79 -4.26 5.89 12.07
N VAL A 80 -3.97 6.28 10.82
CA VAL A 80 -2.63 6.15 10.22
C VAL A 80 -1.60 6.91 11.06
N PHE A 81 -1.90 8.16 11.43
CA PHE A 81 -1.04 8.97 12.27
C PHE A 81 -0.85 8.36 13.68
N ASP A 82 -1.92 7.83 14.27
CA ASP A 82 -1.83 7.14 15.56
C ASP A 82 -0.96 5.89 15.50
N ILE A 83 -1.10 5.07 14.44
CA ILE A 83 -0.27 3.87 14.24
C ILE A 83 1.19 4.25 14.09
N VAL A 84 1.52 5.22 13.24
CA VAL A 84 2.91 5.65 13.01
C VAL A 84 3.52 6.24 14.28
N SER A 85 2.76 7.02 15.07
CA SER A 85 3.23 7.56 16.36
C SER A 85 3.58 6.48 17.37
N LYS A 86 3.02 5.28 17.21
CA LYS A 86 3.17 4.12 18.10
C LYS A 86 3.92 2.96 17.45
N LYS A 87 4.61 3.18 16.33
CA LYS A 87 5.29 2.12 15.55
C LYS A 87 6.23 1.28 16.42
N ASP A 88 6.86 1.86 17.42
CA ASP A 88 7.80 1.17 18.29
C ASP A 88 7.15 0.14 19.23
N TYR A 89 5.81 0.14 19.35
CA TYR A 89 5.06 -0.91 20.05
C TYR A 89 4.90 -2.20 19.21
N TYR A 90 5.28 -2.14 17.93
CA TYR A 90 5.19 -3.25 16.98
C TYR A 90 6.59 -3.60 16.42
N PRO A 91 7.53 -4.06 17.27
CA PRO A 91 8.93 -4.23 16.88
C PRO A 91 9.17 -5.31 15.82
N HIS A 92 8.19 -6.18 15.58
CA HIS A 92 8.27 -7.23 14.56
C HIS A 92 7.55 -6.84 13.25
N VAL A 93 7.00 -5.61 13.16
CA VAL A 93 6.38 -5.09 11.95
C VAL A 93 7.08 -3.79 11.54
N ARG A 94 7.89 -3.85 10.49
CA ARG A 94 8.50 -2.68 9.87
C ARG A 94 7.49 -2.05 8.92
N ILE A 95 6.92 -0.93 9.30
CA ILE A 95 6.05 -0.14 8.43
C ILE A 95 6.94 0.68 7.49
N GLU A 96 6.92 0.35 6.18
CA GLU A 96 7.79 0.98 5.18
C GLU A 96 7.12 2.17 4.48
N GLY A 97 5.82 2.31 4.60
CA GLY A 97 5.09 3.37 3.93
C GLY A 97 3.60 3.13 3.88
N ILE A 98 2.98 3.71 2.87
CA ILE A 98 1.53 3.65 2.68
C ILE A 98 1.17 3.04 1.32
N GLN A 99 -0.04 2.46 1.28
CA GLN A 99 -0.67 1.96 0.07
C GLN A 99 -2.03 2.63 -0.10
N CYS A 100 -2.38 3.01 -1.32
CA CYS A 100 -3.70 3.56 -1.62
C CYS A 100 -4.25 3.03 -2.93
N TYR A 101 -5.51 2.61 -2.89
CA TYR A 101 -6.29 2.27 -4.07
C TYR A 101 -7.75 2.72 -3.88
N SER A 102 -8.17 3.70 -4.67
CA SER A 102 -9.47 4.36 -4.52
C SER A 102 -10.52 3.91 -5.54
N GLY A 103 -10.19 2.91 -6.35
CA GLY A 103 -11.07 2.34 -7.38
C GLY A 103 -10.48 2.45 -8.78
N THR A 104 -11.19 1.86 -9.74
CA THR A 104 -10.81 1.73 -11.14
C THR A 104 -11.58 2.70 -12.04
N GLN A 105 -11.27 2.72 -13.34
CA GLN A 105 -11.99 3.43 -14.40
C GLN A 105 -12.12 4.94 -14.19
N LYS A 106 -11.05 5.59 -13.73
CA LYS A 106 -11.00 7.04 -13.55
C LYS A 106 -10.78 7.74 -14.89
N LYS A 107 -11.86 8.30 -15.46
CA LYS A 107 -11.82 9.04 -16.73
C LYS A 107 -11.14 10.40 -16.64
N LYS A 108 -11.07 11.01 -15.43
CA LYS A 108 -10.51 12.35 -15.24
C LYS A 108 -9.18 12.26 -14.52
N PHE A 109 -8.09 12.62 -15.20
CA PHE A 109 -6.75 12.65 -14.61
C PHE A 109 -6.67 13.51 -13.35
N SER A 110 -7.42 14.62 -13.28
CA SER A 110 -7.45 15.49 -12.10
C SER A 110 -7.87 14.83 -10.78
N LYS A 111 -8.48 13.63 -10.83
CA LYS A 111 -8.74 12.84 -9.63
C LYS A 111 -7.46 12.15 -9.14
N ILE A 112 -6.69 11.60 -10.07
CA ILE A 112 -5.40 10.93 -9.80
C ILE A 112 -4.42 11.95 -9.23
N GLU A 113 -4.32 13.12 -9.86
CA GLU A 113 -3.46 14.22 -9.42
C GLU A 113 -3.79 14.66 -7.98
N LYS A 114 -5.08 14.85 -7.66
CA LYS A 114 -5.52 15.20 -6.29
C LYS A 114 -5.19 14.12 -5.27
N GLU A 115 -5.35 12.85 -5.63
CA GLU A 115 -5.00 11.74 -4.75
C GLU A 115 -3.49 11.68 -4.48
N LEU A 116 -2.67 11.86 -5.51
CA LEU A 116 -1.22 11.87 -5.35
C LEU A 116 -0.76 13.01 -4.43
N HIS A 117 -1.28 14.22 -4.62
CA HIS A 117 -0.93 15.35 -3.75
C HIS A 117 -1.46 15.16 -2.31
N TRP A 118 -2.63 14.55 -2.13
CA TRP A 118 -3.13 14.20 -0.80
C TRP A 118 -2.24 13.17 -0.10
N LEU A 119 -1.79 12.13 -0.80
CA LEU A 119 -0.87 11.13 -0.25
C LEU A 119 0.50 11.72 0.07
N ASP A 120 1.00 12.61 -0.78
CA ASP A 120 2.23 13.36 -0.55
C ASP A 120 2.14 14.27 0.69
N ASP A 121 1.00 14.92 0.91
CA ASP A 121 0.73 15.69 2.12
C ASP A 121 0.74 14.81 3.37
N ILE A 122 0.08 13.66 3.35
CA ILE A 122 0.11 12.68 4.45
C ILE A 122 1.55 12.30 4.79
N LEU A 123 2.33 11.89 3.78
CA LEU A 123 3.72 11.46 3.97
C LEU A 123 4.60 12.60 4.50
N THR A 124 4.42 13.81 3.97
CA THR A 124 5.13 15.01 4.46
C THR A 124 4.83 15.27 5.92
N ARG A 125 3.55 15.24 6.32
CA ARG A 125 3.13 15.49 7.71
C ARG A 125 3.59 14.39 8.67
N LEU A 126 3.60 13.12 8.23
CA LEU A 126 4.14 12.01 9.02
C LEU A 126 5.64 12.22 9.30
N LYS A 127 6.40 12.67 8.29
CA LYS A 127 7.81 13.01 8.46
C LYS A 127 8.02 14.17 9.39
N GLU A 128 7.29 15.27 9.21
CA GLU A 128 7.43 16.48 10.03
C GLU A 128 7.00 16.26 11.50
N THR A 129 5.98 15.41 11.74
CA THR A 129 5.41 15.23 13.07
C THR A 129 6.10 14.16 13.89
N TYR A 130 6.50 13.06 13.25
CA TYR A 130 7.00 11.86 13.94
C TYR A 130 8.40 11.43 13.50
N ASP A 131 9.08 12.23 12.67
CA ASP A 131 10.38 11.86 12.05
C ASP A 131 10.28 10.48 11.35
N TYR A 132 9.09 10.22 10.75
CA TYR A 132 8.84 8.99 10.01
C TYR A 132 9.09 9.21 8.53
N ASP A 133 10.21 8.70 8.04
CA ASP A 133 10.61 8.77 6.63
C ASP A 133 10.13 7.50 5.91
N ALA A 134 8.99 7.60 5.24
CA ALA A 134 8.45 6.48 4.49
C ALA A 134 9.36 6.15 3.29
N GLU A 135 9.57 4.85 3.05
CA GLU A 135 10.42 4.35 1.97
C GLU A 135 9.61 4.05 0.71
N VAL A 136 8.32 3.70 0.88
CA VAL A 136 7.45 3.21 -0.20
C VAL A 136 6.10 3.91 -0.20
N LEU A 137 5.67 4.32 -1.38
CA LEU A 137 4.28 4.63 -1.71
C LEU A 137 3.80 3.64 -2.77
N GLU A 138 2.87 2.75 -2.41
CA GLU A 138 2.19 1.89 -3.38
C GLU A 138 0.85 2.53 -3.76
N TYR A 139 0.72 2.90 -5.03
CA TYR A 139 -0.45 3.64 -5.50
C TYR A 139 -1.11 2.97 -6.70
N GLY A 140 -2.36 2.59 -6.56
CA GLY A 140 -3.19 2.10 -7.65
C GLY A 140 -3.96 3.24 -8.33
N PRO A 141 -3.50 3.79 -9.47
CA PRO A 141 -4.12 4.95 -10.10
C PRO A 141 -5.51 4.68 -10.61
N GLY A 142 -5.83 3.45 -10.96
CA GLY A 142 -7.14 3.05 -11.47
C GLY A 142 -7.48 3.73 -12.79
N PHE A 143 -6.52 3.82 -13.69
CA PHE A 143 -6.71 4.40 -15.03
C PHE A 143 -7.93 3.82 -15.74
N TYR A 144 -8.61 4.68 -16.48
CA TYR A 144 -9.70 4.25 -17.37
C TYR A 144 -9.13 3.47 -18.55
N ILE A 145 -9.74 2.33 -18.82
CA ILE A 145 -9.48 1.51 -20.01
C ILE A 145 -10.83 1.22 -20.68
N PRO A 146 -11.00 1.51 -21.98
CA PRO A 146 -12.22 1.16 -22.68
C PRO A 146 -12.37 -0.37 -22.74
N TYR A 147 -13.53 -0.89 -22.33
CA TYR A 147 -13.83 -2.32 -22.39
C TYR A 147 -14.60 -2.72 -23.65
N PHE A 148 -15.23 -1.74 -24.31
CA PHE A 148 -16.07 -1.96 -25.48
C PHE A 148 -15.68 -1.04 -26.62
N GLU A 149 -15.86 -1.49 -27.88
CA GLU A 149 -15.48 -0.78 -29.10
C GLU A 149 -16.13 0.61 -29.28
N ASN A 150 -17.26 0.87 -28.61
CA ASN A 150 -18.00 2.13 -28.69
C ASN A 150 -17.74 3.06 -27.51
N GLU A 151 -16.76 2.78 -26.67
CA GLU A 151 -16.33 3.66 -25.59
C GLU A 151 -15.27 4.66 -26.09
N ASP A 152 -15.12 5.77 -25.33
CA ASP A 152 -14.15 6.79 -25.66
C ASP A 152 -12.73 6.19 -25.67
N GLU A 153 -11.97 6.49 -26.71
CA GLU A 153 -10.54 6.17 -26.76
C GLU A 153 -9.77 7.02 -25.74
N VAL A 154 -8.69 6.46 -25.21
CA VAL A 154 -7.78 7.14 -24.31
C VAL A 154 -6.46 7.37 -25.01
N ASP A 155 -5.95 8.57 -24.92
CA ASP A 155 -4.57 8.87 -25.28
C ASP A 155 -3.66 8.46 -24.11
N ASP A 156 -3.22 7.19 -24.16
CA ASP A 156 -2.38 6.57 -23.11
C ASP A 156 -1.04 7.31 -22.95
N GLU A 157 -0.45 7.82 -24.03
CA GLU A 157 0.82 8.55 -23.99
C GLU A 157 0.65 9.87 -23.24
N SER A 158 -0.38 10.64 -23.56
CA SER A 158 -0.70 11.89 -22.84
C SER A 158 -1.06 11.62 -21.37
N LEU A 159 -1.79 10.54 -21.08
CA LEU A 159 -2.15 10.14 -19.72
C LEU A 159 -0.91 9.80 -18.88
N LEU A 160 -0.01 8.98 -19.43
CA LEU A 160 1.22 8.59 -18.76
C LEU A 160 2.20 9.75 -18.61
N GLN A 161 2.24 10.68 -19.57
CA GLN A 161 3.06 11.89 -19.43
C GLN A 161 2.53 12.79 -18.29
N GLN A 162 1.22 13.05 -18.24
CA GLN A 162 0.62 13.81 -17.13
C GLN A 162 0.89 13.14 -15.77
N PHE A 163 0.83 11.82 -15.72
CA PHE A 163 1.15 11.06 -14.52
C PHE A 163 2.60 11.24 -14.09
N ALA A 164 3.54 11.09 -15.03
CA ALA A 164 4.97 11.29 -14.76
C ALA A 164 5.27 12.73 -14.31
N ASP A 165 4.67 13.73 -14.97
CA ASP A 165 4.81 15.13 -14.60
C ASP A 165 4.29 15.40 -13.18
N THR A 166 3.16 14.80 -12.81
CA THR A 166 2.62 14.90 -11.45
C THR A 166 3.55 14.26 -10.43
N LEU A 167 4.05 13.04 -10.69
CA LEU A 167 5.01 12.38 -9.82
C LEU A 167 6.27 13.23 -9.56
N ALA A 168 6.74 13.94 -10.59
CA ALA A 168 7.91 14.81 -10.48
C ALA A 168 7.68 16.05 -9.58
N THR A 169 6.42 16.40 -9.27
CA THR A 169 6.09 17.53 -8.38
C THR A 169 6.00 17.14 -6.91
N LEU A 170 5.95 15.83 -6.60
CA LEU A 170 5.80 15.35 -5.23
C LEU A 170 7.06 15.64 -4.40
N LYS A 171 6.86 15.90 -3.11
CA LYS A 171 7.95 16.04 -2.14
C LYS A 171 8.50 14.69 -1.71
N PHE A 172 7.69 13.64 -1.79
CA PHE A 172 8.08 12.27 -1.47
C PHE A 172 9.20 11.81 -2.41
N GLN A 173 10.30 11.31 -1.83
CA GLN A 173 11.50 10.90 -2.56
C GLN A 173 11.76 9.39 -2.47
N GLY A 174 10.86 8.64 -1.83
CA GLY A 174 10.96 7.19 -1.73
C GLY A 174 10.55 6.47 -3.03
N LYS A 175 10.47 5.16 -2.94
CA LYS A 175 10.04 4.32 -4.07
C LYS A 175 8.53 4.43 -4.28
N ILE A 176 8.11 4.74 -5.51
CA ILE A 176 6.70 4.64 -5.91
C ILE A 176 6.51 3.34 -6.70
N THR A 177 5.52 2.56 -6.28
CA THR A 177 5.12 1.29 -6.92
C THR A 177 3.67 1.42 -7.41
N LEU A 178 3.37 0.91 -8.62
CA LEU A 178 2.04 0.92 -9.23
C LEU A 178 1.45 -0.48 -9.27
#